data_a64e5771afb6c6dae3d4616c4ef10b5c
#
_entry.id   a64e5771afb6c6dae3d4616c4ef10b5c
#
_cell.length_a   1.000
_cell.length_b   1.000
_cell.length_c   1.000
_cell.angle_alpha   90.00
_cell.angle_beta   90.00
_cell.angle_gamma   90.00
#
_symmetry.space_group_name_H-M   'P 1'
#
loop_
_entity.id
_entity.type
_entity.pdbx_description
1 polymer ?
#
loop_
_entity_poly.entity_id
_entity_poly.type
_entity_poly.pdbx_seq_one_letter_code
_entity_poly.pdbx_strand_id
1 'polypeptide(L)'
;MATAPEDSGSWLLYLSLAAKCGGDDQPRRLVGFVVACAVAGLLTCLLHWSFPGGPAWGRWWWTQRRRGWLIGDGAVVPGPRGLPVIGSMWLMTGLAHRNLAASASALRAGKRLMAFSLGETRVVVASHPAVAKEILNSPSFADRPVKESAYGLLFHRAIGFAPHGAYWRALRRVASTHLFSPWQVAASAPQRAVIARQMVSALKQQSAAGVEVRRVLRRASLHNVMWSVFGRRYELELDPGKESDETRELRALVDEGYDLLGQLNWSDHLPWLARFDLQSTRARCSRLVPRVNRFVNRIIDEHRSAPPAAESDAAADFTDVLLSLQGSDKLADSDMVAVLWEMVFRGTDTVAVLIEWALARLVLHQDVQARVHDELDRVVGLDRAVTESDSASLVYLHAVIKEVLRLHPPGPLLSWARISTSDVHVDGFTVPAGTTAMVNMWAITHDADVWPEPMEFRPDRFIGQPDFSVMGSDLTLAPFGSGRRSCPGKSLAMATVAFWLATLLHEFELLLPPDPARGVDLSEVLRLSCEMAAPLAVTARPRRVA
;
A
#
# COMPACT_ATOMS: atom_id res chain seq x y z
N MET A 1 19.52 20.75 7.27
CA MET A 1 19.77 21.32 8.61
C MET A 1 19.05 22.64 8.69
N ALA A 2 17.92 22.69 9.37
CA ALA A 2 17.25 23.92 9.74
C ALA A 2 16.86 23.73 11.18
N THR A 3 17.47 24.50 12.05
CA THR A 3 17.33 24.52 13.50
C THR A 3 15.92 25.01 13.86
N ALA A 4 15.22 24.21 14.66
CA ALA A 4 14.00 24.65 15.34
C ALA A 4 14.34 25.76 16.35
N PRO A 5 13.51 26.77 16.53
CA PRO A 5 13.72 27.75 17.60
C PRO A 5 13.35 27.11 18.93
N GLU A 6 14.31 27.09 19.83
CA GLU A 6 14.13 26.79 21.25
C GLU A 6 13.26 27.87 21.90
N ASP A 7 12.02 27.53 22.16
CA ASP A 7 11.11 28.38 22.97
C ASP A 7 10.85 27.75 24.36
N SER A 8 11.86 27.04 24.88
CA SER A 8 11.81 26.43 26.22
C SER A 8 12.22 27.37 27.35
N GLY A 9 12.65 28.60 27.04
CA GLY A 9 13.15 29.55 28.02
C GLY A 9 12.09 30.39 28.76
N SER A 10 10.91 30.58 28.18
CA SER A 10 9.92 31.51 28.74
C SER A 10 9.20 30.96 29.99
N TRP A 11 8.98 29.66 30.10
CA TRP A 11 8.30 29.01 31.22
C TRP A 11 9.12 29.02 32.51
N LEU A 12 10.44 28.85 32.40
CA LEU A 12 11.35 28.92 33.55
C LEU A 12 11.45 30.35 34.11
N LEU A 13 11.33 31.39 33.26
CA LEU A 13 11.28 32.79 33.69
C LEU A 13 10.00 33.09 34.45
N TYR A 14 8.85 32.58 34.06
CA TYR A 14 7.59 32.75 34.77
C TYR A 14 7.58 31.99 36.11
N LEU A 15 8.16 30.78 36.17
CA LEU A 15 8.34 30.05 37.43
C LEU A 15 9.30 30.75 38.39
N SER A 16 10.37 31.38 37.88
CA SER A 16 11.34 32.11 38.68
C SER A 16 10.78 33.43 39.22
N LEU A 17 9.91 34.11 38.46
CA LEU A 17 9.20 35.31 38.91
C LEU A 17 8.14 35.00 39.99
N ALA A 18 7.42 33.87 39.86
CA ALA A 18 6.47 33.41 40.87
C ALA A 18 7.14 33.00 42.20
N ALA A 19 8.39 32.51 42.16
CA ALA A 19 9.16 32.13 43.33
C ALA A 19 9.73 33.32 44.14
N LYS A 20 9.76 34.53 43.57
CA LYS A 20 10.36 35.73 44.22
C LYS A 20 9.39 36.58 45.06
N CYS A 21 8.09 36.32 45.03
CA CYS A 21 7.10 37.04 45.85
C CYS A 21 6.80 36.23 47.11
N GLY A 22 7.64 36.36 48.14
CA GLY A 22 7.45 35.71 49.42
C GLY A 22 6.28 36.27 50.24
N GLY A 23 5.41 35.41 50.75
CA GLY A 23 4.32 35.64 51.66
C GLY A 23 3.53 34.35 51.87
N ASP A 24 2.88 34.18 53.03
CA ASP A 24 2.15 32.99 53.50
C ASP A 24 1.04 32.44 52.56
N ASP A 25 0.71 33.16 51.47
CA ASP A 25 -0.26 32.79 50.45
C ASP A 25 0.35 32.05 49.23
N GLN A 26 1.62 31.68 49.24
CA GLN A 26 2.34 31.07 48.14
C GLN A 26 1.68 29.79 47.59
N PRO A 27 1.22 28.81 48.38
CA PRO A 27 0.61 27.59 47.85
C PRO A 27 -0.73 27.87 47.16
N ARG A 28 -1.54 28.80 47.65
CA ARG A 28 -2.83 29.17 47.02
C ARG A 28 -2.64 29.89 45.71
N ARG A 29 -1.65 30.77 45.57
CA ARG A 29 -1.31 31.45 44.30
C ARG A 29 -0.74 30.49 43.28
N LEU A 30 0.08 29.52 43.69
CA LEU A 30 0.60 28.47 42.80
C LEU A 30 -0.52 27.57 42.26
N VAL A 31 -1.43 27.11 43.14
CA VAL A 31 -2.62 26.34 42.75
C VAL A 31 -3.51 27.16 41.81
N GLY A 32 -3.77 28.44 42.12
CA GLY A 32 -4.55 29.32 41.24
C GLY A 32 -3.90 29.49 39.84
N PHE A 33 -2.59 29.64 39.81
CA PHE A 33 -1.84 29.74 38.55
C PHE A 33 -1.91 28.42 37.74
N VAL A 34 -1.71 27.27 38.39
CA VAL A 34 -1.81 25.94 37.74
C VAL A 34 -3.22 25.72 37.19
N VAL A 35 -4.26 26.05 37.97
CA VAL A 35 -5.66 25.96 37.54
C VAL A 35 -5.93 26.90 36.36
N ALA A 36 -5.47 28.13 36.38
CA ALA A 36 -5.61 29.08 35.28
C ALA A 36 -4.91 28.58 33.99
N CYS A 37 -3.70 28.03 34.12
CA CYS A 37 -3.00 27.40 32.99
C CYS A 37 -3.75 26.18 32.46
N ALA A 38 -4.29 25.34 33.32
CA ALA A 38 -5.08 24.19 32.93
C ALA A 38 -6.38 24.59 32.18
N VAL A 39 -7.08 25.60 32.71
CA VAL A 39 -8.29 26.16 32.04
C VAL A 39 -7.95 26.78 30.69
N ALA A 40 -6.89 27.59 30.62
CA ALA A 40 -6.43 28.20 29.38
C ALA A 40 -6.02 27.11 28.34
N GLY A 41 -5.33 26.07 28.81
CA GLY A 41 -4.98 24.91 27.98
C GLY A 41 -6.22 24.17 27.44
N LEU A 42 -7.20 23.94 28.33
CA LEU A 42 -8.47 23.31 27.95
C LEU A 42 -9.25 24.17 26.95
N LEU A 43 -9.39 25.46 27.18
CA LEU A 43 -10.06 26.38 26.26
C LEU A 43 -9.36 26.43 24.90
N THR A 44 -8.03 26.48 24.89
CA THR A 44 -7.24 26.44 23.65
C THR A 44 -7.46 25.11 22.90
N CYS A 45 -7.49 24.01 23.62
CA CYS A 45 -7.76 22.69 23.06
C CYS A 45 -9.17 22.62 22.44
N LEU A 46 -10.19 23.13 23.15
CA LEU A 46 -11.58 23.20 22.67
C LEU A 46 -11.72 24.11 21.46
N LEU A 47 -11.04 25.25 21.43
CA LEU A 47 -11.02 26.16 20.29
C LEU A 47 -10.41 25.49 19.04
N HIS A 48 -9.29 24.78 19.20
CA HIS A 48 -8.70 24.05 18.08
C HIS A 48 -9.60 22.92 17.61
N TRP A 49 -10.21 22.17 18.54
CA TRP A 49 -11.10 21.06 18.25
C TRP A 49 -12.39 21.50 17.52
N SER A 50 -12.92 22.70 17.84
CA SER A 50 -14.19 23.19 17.27
C SER A 50 -14.13 23.44 15.75
N PHE A 51 -12.91 23.47 15.17
CA PHE A 51 -12.69 23.74 13.75
C PHE A 51 -13.05 22.55 12.87
N PRO A 52 -13.60 22.74 11.64
CA PRO A 52 -13.77 21.69 10.65
C PRO A 52 -12.47 20.94 10.37
N GLY A 53 -12.51 19.60 10.36
CA GLY A 53 -11.31 18.76 10.25
C GLY A 53 -10.59 18.52 11.58
N GLY A 54 -11.01 19.15 12.69
CA GLY A 54 -10.54 18.85 14.05
C GLY A 54 -9.27 19.57 14.49
N PRO A 55 -8.58 19.06 15.53
CA PRO A 55 -7.60 19.84 16.30
C PRO A 55 -6.36 20.29 15.51
N ALA A 56 -5.83 19.46 14.61
CA ALA A 56 -4.66 19.83 13.81
C ALA A 56 -4.96 20.95 12.81
N TRP A 57 -6.15 20.93 12.22
CA TRP A 57 -6.61 21.97 11.30
C TRP A 57 -6.89 23.26 12.05
N GLY A 58 -7.55 23.21 13.23
CA GLY A 58 -7.81 24.36 14.07
C GLY A 58 -6.52 25.02 14.57
N ARG A 59 -5.54 24.22 15.03
CA ARG A 59 -4.22 24.73 15.42
C ARG A 59 -3.56 25.52 14.30
N TRP A 60 -3.53 24.97 13.08
CA TRP A 60 -2.98 25.66 11.92
C TRP A 60 -3.70 26.98 11.63
N TRP A 61 -5.04 26.95 11.56
CA TRP A 61 -5.87 28.12 11.24
C TRP A 61 -5.66 29.28 12.25
N TRP A 62 -5.69 28.98 13.54
CA TRP A 62 -5.46 29.95 14.59
C TRP A 62 -4.04 30.52 14.57
N THR A 63 -3.05 29.73 14.24
CA THR A 63 -1.66 30.16 14.09
C THR A 63 -1.49 31.15 12.94
N GLN A 64 -2.11 30.87 11.78
CA GLN A 64 -2.06 31.75 10.64
C GLN A 64 -2.78 33.09 10.89
N ARG A 65 -3.95 33.03 11.51
CA ARG A 65 -4.71 34.24 11.89
C ARG A 65 -3.91 35.14 12.82
N ARG A 66 -3.18 34.58 13.79
CA ARG A 66 -2.30 35.34 14.71
C ARG A 66 -1.12 36.00 13.98
N ARG A 67 -0.65 35.43 12.86
CA ARG A 67 0.42 36.00 12.05
C ARG A 67 -0.04 37.10 11.10
N GLY A 68 -1.31 37.51 11.16
CA GLY A 68 -1.87 38.55 10.29
C GLY A 68 -2.07 38.10 8.83
N TRP A 69 -1.87 36.84 8.53
CA TRP A 69 -2.26 36.28 7.24
C TRP A 69 -3.78 36.22 7.21
N LEU A 70 -4.38 37.21 6.58
CA LEU A 70 -5.76 37.11 6.12
C LEU A 70 -5.76 35.92 5.17
N ILE A 71 -6.30 34.78 5.65
CA ILE A 71 -6.61 33.69 4.76
C ILE A 71 -7.60 34.31 3.77
N GLY A 72 -7.15 34.52 2.52
CA GLY A 72 -8.04 35.00 1.47
C GLY A 72 -9.31 34.13 1.51
N ASP A 73 -10.42 34.58 0.95
CA ASP A 73 -11.75 33.94 0.96
C ASP A 73 -11.80 32.44 0.61
N GLY A 74 -10.71 31.69 0.81
CA GLY A 74 -10.61 30.25 0.60
C GLY A 74 -11.53 29.51 1.54
N ALA A 75 -12.51 28.83 0.96
CA ALA A 75 -13.41 27.95 1.70
C ALA A 75 -12.61 26.92 2.52
N VAL A 76 -13.07 26.63 3.73
CA VAL A 76 -12.47 25.63 4.63
C VAL A 76 -12.85 24.25 4.14
N VAL A 77 -11.88 23.34 4.02
CA VAL A 77 -12.15 21.94 3.66
C VAL A 77 -13.09 21.33 4.70
N PRO A 78 -14.27 20.79 4.29
CA PRO A 78 -15.22 20.19 5.22
C PRO A 78 -14.64 18.93 5.86
N GLY A 79 -15.02 18.68 7.12
CA GLY A 79 -14.51 17.48 7.80
C GLY A 79 -15.05 17.29 9.20
N PRO A 80 -14.99 16.06 9.74
CA PRO A 80 -15.41 15.76 11.10
C PRO A 80 -14.43 16.41 12.10
N ARG A 81 -14.97 16.88 13.22
CA ARG A 81 -14.14 17.47 14.28
C ARG A 81 -13.30 16.42 15.00
N GLY A 82 -13.83 15.20 15.09
CA GLY A 82 -13.19 14.13 15.86
C GLY A 82 -13.24 14.37 17.37
N LEU A 83 -12.28 13.80 18.08
CA LEU A 83 -12.09 14.02 19.53
C LEU A 83 -11.03 15.12 19.75
N PRO A 84 -11.11 15.85 20.88
CA PRO A 84 -10.05 16.76 21.29
C PRO A 84 -8.69 16.03 21.34
N VAL A 85 -7.60 16.68 20.95
CA VAL A 85 -6.22 16.15 20.92
C VAL A 85 -5.98 15.07 19.87
N ILE A 86 -6.71 13.94 19.90
CA ILE A 86 -6.44 12.80 19.02
C ILE A 86 -7.13 12.89 17.65
N GLY A 87 -8.07 13.81 17.50
CA GLY A 87 -8.79 13.99 16.24
C GLY A 87 -9.67 12.78 15.88
N SER A 88 -9.60 12.34 14.65
CA SER A 88 -10.41 11.25 14.09
C SER A 88 -9.60 9.97 13.88
N MET A 89 -8.69 9.60 14.82
CA MET A 89 -7.82 8.43 14.66
C MET A 89 -8.59 7.13 14.43
N TRP A 90 -9.83 7.01 14.96
CA TRP A 90 -10.68 5.83 14.74
C TRP A 90 -11.06 5.61 13.27
N LEU A 91 -11.05 6.65 12.43
CA LEU A 91 -11.30 6.49 10.98
C LEU A 91 -10.26 5.63 10.29
N MET A 92 -9.06 5.52 10.88
CA MET A 92 -7.95 4.72 10.36
C MET A 92 -7.85 3.32 10.99
N THR A 93 -8.84 2.91 11.80
CA THR A 93 -8.90 1.57 12.40
C THR A 93 -9.77 0.63 11.58
N GLY A 94 -9.48 -0.67 11.62
CA GLY A 94 -10.24 -1.67 10.87
C GLY A 94 -10.24 -1.38 9.36
N LEU A 95 -11.43 -1.27 8.77
CA LEU A 95 -11.60 -0.96 7.34
C LEU A 95 -11.57 0.55 7.09
N ALA A 96 -10.41 1.16 7.24
CA ALA A 96 -10.23 2.60 7.15
C ALA A 96 -10.81 3.22 5.87
N HIS A 97 -10.68 2.56 4.72
CA HIS A 97 -11.24 3.03 3.45
C HIS A 97 -12.77 3.16 3.50
N ARG A 98 -13.48 2.24 4.18
CA ARG A 98 -14.94 2.28 4.35
C ARG A 98 -15.34 3.34 5.38
N ASN A 99 -14.62 3.43 6.50
CA ASN A 99 -14.87 4.44 7.52
C ASN A 99 -14.72 5.86 6.96
N LEU A 100 -13.67 6.08 6.16
CA LEU A 100 -13.42 7.36 5.49
C LEU A 100 -14.50 7.66 4.45
N ALA A 101 -14.94 6.68 3.64
CA ALA A 101 -16.01 6.85 2.67
C ALA A 101 -17.34 7.20 3.36
N ALA A 102 -17.71 6.48 4.41
CA ALA A 102 -18.93 6.75 5.18
C ALA A 102 -18.89 8.15 5.82
N SER A 103 -17.76 8.54 6.42
CA SER A 103 -17.60 9.87 7.01
C SER A 103 -17.68 10.97 5.96
N ALA A 104 -17.06 10.78 4.78
CA ALA A 104 -17.11 11.74 3.67
C ALA A 104 -18.53 11.91 3.12
N SER A 105 -19.27 10.82 2.94
CA SER A 105 -20.64 10.82 2.43
C SER A 105 -21.65 11.47 3.40
N ALA A 106 -21.39 11.39 4.71
CA ALA A 106 -22.21 12.04 5.72
C ALA A 106 -22.09 13.58 5.70
N LEU A 107 -21.05 14.12 5.06
CA LEU A 107 -20.81 15.56 4.96
C LEU A 107 -21.22 16.07 3.58
N ARG A 108 -22.20 17.02 3.54
CA ARG A 108 -22.80 17.53 2.29
C ARG A 108 -21.78 17.99 1.23
N ALA A 109 -20.63 18.55 1.66
CA ALA A 109 -19.55 19.00 0.78
C ALA A 109 -18.29 18.12 0.91
N GLY A 110 -18.27 17.12 1.79
CA GLY A 110 -17.09 16.27 2.08
C GLY A 110 -16.92 15.09 1.13
N LYS A 111 -17.96 14.76 0.34
CA LYS A 111 -17.93 13.60 -0.57
C LYS A 111 -16.74 13.63 -1.54
N ARG A 112 -16.34 14.81 -2.02
CA ARG A 112 -15.25 14.97 -2.99
C ARG A 112 -13.90 15.09 -2.32
N LEU A 113 -13.78 15.97 -1.31
CA LEU A 113 -12.57 16.23 -0.51
C LEU A 113 -12.98 16.44 0.94
N MET A 114 -12.42 15.65 1.85
CA MET A 114 -12.70 15.73 3.28
C MET A 114 -11.41 15.95 4.06
N ALA A 115 -11.43 16.90 5.02
CA ALA A 115 -10.34 17.12 5.97
C ALA A 115 -10.60 16.36 7.27
N PHE A 116 -9.53 15.86 7.90
CA PHE A 116 -9.60 15.33 9.26
C PHE A 116 -8.23 15.40 9.94
N SER A 117 -8.22 15.21 11.26
CA SER A 117 -7.00 15.21 12.06
C SER A 117 -6.67 13.79 12.54
N LEU A 118 -5.41 13.40 12.39
CA LEU A 118 -4.82 12.27 13.11
C LEU A 118 -3.87 12.88 14.13
N GLY A 119 -4.33 13.04 15.39
CA GLY A 119 -3.57 13.77 16.38
C GLY A 119 -3.16 15.16 15.88
N GLU A 120 -1.86 15.39 15.74
CA GLU A 120 -1.28 16.65 15.25
C GLU A 120 -1.14 16.70 13.72
N THR A 121 -1.41 15.61 13.03
CA THR A 121 -1.28 15.52 11.57
C THR A 121 -2.56 15.99 10.88
N ARG A 122 -2.45 17.01 10.01
CA ARG A 122 -3.53 17.40 9.09
C ARG A 122 -3.62 16.41 7.95
N VAL A 123 -4.82 15.92 7.67
CA VAL A 123 -5.07 15.00 6.57
C VAL A 123 -6.20 15.50 5.69
N VAL A 124 -6.06 15.31 4.38
CA VAL A 124 -7.17 15.38 3.41
C VAL A 124 -7.33 14.04 2.72
N VAL A 125 -8.56 13.65 2.44
CA VAL A 125 -8.86 12.47 1.63
C VAL A 125 -9.73 12.85 0.45
N ALA A 126 -9.28 12.49 -0.76
CA ALA A 126 -10.02 12.64 -1.99
C ALA A 126 -10.79 11.35 -2.30
N SER A 127 -12.10 11.47 -2.52
CA SER A 127 -13.00 10.36 -2.86
C SER A 127 -13.73 10.60 -4.18
N HIS A 128 -13.18 11.46 -5.06
CA HIS A 128 -13.71 11.77 -6.38
C HIS A 128 -12.58 11.78 -7.43
N PRO A 129 -12.80 11.24 -8.65
CA PRO A 129 -11.77 11.10 -9.67
C PRO A 129 -11.03 12.39 -10.02
N ALA A 130 -11.77 13.50 -10.21
CA ALA A 130 -11.17 14.80 -10.57
C ALA A 130 -10.25 15.31 -9.45
N VAL A 131 -10.66 15.23 -8.19
CA VAL A 131 -9.86 15.65 -7.04
C VAL A 131 -8.65 14.74 -6.83
N ALA A 132 -8.83 13.43 -7.02
CA ALA A 132 -7.73 12.47 -7.01
C ALA A 132 -6.68 12.83 -8.07
N LYS A 133 -7.10 13.27 -9.26
CA LYS A 133 -6.21 13.73 -10.33
C LYS A 133 -5.40 14.96 -9.92
N GLU A 134 -6.04 15.94 -9.29
CA GLU A 134 -5.37 17.14 -8.79
C GLU A 134 -4.25 16.79 -7.80
N ILE A 135 -4.51 15.88 -6.85
CA ILE A 135 -3.52 15.45 -5.85
C ILE A 135 -2.42 14.60 -6.47
N LEU A 136 -2.78 13.54 -7.22
CA LEU A 136 -1.81 12.55 -7.67
C LEU A 136 -0.85 13.08 -8.73
N ASN A 137 -1.28 14.05 -9.55
CA ASN A 137 -0.47 14.61 -10.64
C ASN A 137 0.25 15.92 -10.25
N SER A 138 -0.13 16.53 -9.11
CA SER A 138 0.50 17.75 -8.63
C SER A 138 1.97 17.52 -8.23
N PRO A 139 2.88 18.42 -8.62
CA PRO A 139 4.25 18.42 -8.11
C PRO A 139 4.33 18.69 -6.61
N SER A 140 3.40 19.47 -6.05
CA SER A 140 3.34 19.78 -4.62
C SER A 140 3.04 18.55 -3.75
N PHE A 141 2.46 17.50 -4.30
CA PHE A 141 2.21 16.24 -3.62
C PHE A 141 3.15 15.11 -4.06
N ALA A 142 4.35 15.46 -4.52
CA ALA A 142 5.32 14.46 -4.97
C ALA A 142 6.02 13.73 -3.80
N ASP A 143 5.97 14.25 -2.59
CA ASP A 143 6.63 13.68 -1.42
C ASP A 143 5.74 12.73 -0.59
N ARG A 144 6.40 12.02 0.33
CA ARG A 144 5.79 11.09 1.28
C ARG A 144 5.87 11.65 2.70
N PRO A 145 4.83 11.46 3.53
CA PRO A 145 4.95 11.75 4.94
C PRO A 145 5.99 10.81 5.58
N VAL A 146 6.69 11.32 6.58
CA VAL A 146 7.57 10.49 7.40
C VAL A 146 6.72 9.52 8.18
N LYS A 147 7.03 8.22 8.06
CA LYS A 147 6.41 7.15 8.82
C LYS A 147 7.52 6.40 9.55
N GLU A 148 7.46 6.36 10.88
CA GLU A 148 8.52 5.80 11.73
C GLU A 148 8.86 4.35 11.35
N SER A 149 7.84 3.50 11.15
CA SER A 149 8.05 2.11 10.73
C SER A 149 8.72 1.99 9.36
N ALA A 150 8.36 2.85 8.39
CA ALA A 150 8.98 2.82 7.07
C ALA A 150 10.45 3.27 7.13
N TYR A 151 10.74 4.30 7.92
CA TYR A 151 12.11 4.76 8.13
C TYR A 151 12.93 3.73 8.92
N GLY A 152 12.34 3.14 9.96
CA GLY A 152 12.95 2.07 10.74
C GLY A 152 13.25 0.81 9.91
N LEU A 153 12.50 0.55 8.85
CA LEU A 153 12.71 -0.55 7.90
C LEU A 153 13.60 -0.17 6.69
N LEU A 154 14.33 0.93 6.75
CA LEU A 154 15.24 1.45 5.71
C LEU A 154 14.54 1.99 4.45
N PHE A 155 13.23 2.00 4.36
CA PHE A 155 12.52 2.36 3.13
C PHE A 155 12.60 3.83 2.74
N HIS A 156 13.08 4.72 3.62
CA HIS A 156 13.43 6.09 3.27
C HIS A 156 14.58 6.18 2.23
N ARG A 157 15.32 5.09 2.04
CA ARG A 157 16.36 4.92 1.02
C ARG A 157 15.88 4.10 -0.19
N ALA A 158 14.61 3.72 -0.25
CA ALA A 158 14.01 2.92 -1.30
C ALA A 158 12.93 3.70 -2.06
N ILE A 159 12.43 3.18 -3.18
CA ILE A 159 11.58 3.89 -4.14
C ILE A 159 10.26 4.38 -3.51
N GLY A 160 9.70 3.62 -2.58
CA GLY A 160 8.39 3.90 -1.99
C GLY A 160 8.36 5.14 -1.11
N PHE A 161 9.41 5.35 -0.30
CA PHE A 161 9.45 6.38 0.74
C PHE A 161 10.57 7.41 0.59
N ALA A 162 11.57 7.18 -0.26
CA ALA A 162 12.61 8.17 -0.50
C ALA A 162 12.00 9.53 -0.87
N PRO A 163 12.49 10.65 -0.28
CA PRO A 163 12.05 11.99 -0.63
C PRO A 163 12.19 12.27 -2.12
N HIS A 164 11.25 13.06 -2.67
CA HIS A 164 11.28 13.43 -4.07
C HIS A 164 12.50 14.32 -4.37
N GLY A 165 13.48 13.79 -5.11
CA GLY A 165 14.72 14.47 -5.43
C GLY A 165 15.53 13.71 -6.49
N ALA A 166 16.79 14.09 -6.69
CA ALA A 166 17.67 13.45 -7.68
C ALA A 166 17.87 11.97 -7.40
N TYR A 167 18.12 11.62 -6.12
CA TYR A 167 18.27 10.24 -5.67
C TYR A 167 17.03 9.37 -6.00
N TRP A 168 15.83 9.83 -5.62
CA TRP A 168 14.59 9.11 -5.93
C TRP A 168 14.39 8.94 -7.44
N ARG A 169 14.69 9.98 -8.24
CA ARG A 169 14.56 9.88 -9.71
C ARG A 169 15.53 8.87 -10.30
N ALA A 170 16.77 8.78 -9.77
CA ALA A 170 17.74 7.78 -10.19
C ALA A 170 17.24 6.35 -9.87
N LEU A 171 16.82 6.10 -8.62
CA LEU A 171 16.25 4.80 -8.25
C LEU A 171 15.04 4.43 -9.13
N ARG A 172 14.14 5.38 -9.37
CA ARG A 172 12.96 5.15 -10.21
C ARG A 172 13.33 4.81 -11.64
N ARG A 173 14.35 5.49 -12.21
CA ARG A 173 14.86 5.22 -13.56
C ARG A 173 15.45 3.83 -13.63
N VAL A 174 16.36 3.48 -12.73
CA VAL A 174 17.00 2.15 -12.67
C VAL A 174 15.96 1.04 -12.61
N ALA A 175 15.01 1.10 -11.67
CA ALA A 175 13.98 0.09 -11.55
C ALA A 175 13.06 0.02 -12.79
N SER A 176 12.69 1.17 -13.37
CA SER A 176 11.83 1.21 -14.55
C SER A 176 12.50 0.65 -15.81
N THR A 177 13.83 0.79 -15.93
CA THR A 177 14.60 0.29 -17.08
C THR A 177 14.92 -1.20 -16.94
N HIS A 178 15.38 -1.63 -15.76
CA HIS A 178 16.02 -2.92 -15.59
C HIS A 178 15.14 -3.98 -14.92
N LEU A 179 14.00 -3.59 -14.30
CA LEU A 179 13.10 -4.55 -13.68
C LEU A 179 11.67 -4.49 -14.25
N PHE A 180 11.19 -3.30 -14.60
CA PHE A 180 9.79 -3.08 -14.96
C PHE A 180 9.57 -2.62 -16.41
N SER A 181 10.61 -2.60 -17.25
CA SER A 181 10.45 -2.28 -18.67
C SER A 181 9.64 -3.39 -19.38
N PRO A 182 8.92 -3.08 -20.49
CA PRO A 182 8.18 -4.08 -21.24
C PRO A 182 9.07 -5.24 -21.70
N TRP A 183 10.32 -4.93 -22.08
CA TRP A 183 11.29 -5.94 -22.47
C TRP A 183 11.62 -6.90 -21.32
N GLN A 184 11.91 -6.36 -20.13
CA GLN A 184 12.26 -7.18 -18.96
C GLN A 184 11.07 -8.01 -18.47
N VAL A 185 9.86 -7.44 -18.55
CA VAL A 185 8.62 -8.18 -18.26
C VAL A 185 8.45 -9.34 -19.22
N ALA A 186 8.69 -9.16 -20.52
CA ALA A 186 8.62 -10.23 -21.50
C ALA A 186 9.74 -11.26 -21.30
N ALA A 187 10.98 -10.83 -21.03
CA ALA A 187 12.12 -11.71 -20.78
C ALA A 187 11.92 -12.64 -19.56
N SER A 188 11.17 -12.19 -18.55
CA SER A 188 10.85 -13.00 -17.37
C SER A 188 9.61 -13.91 -17.52
N ALA A 189 8.99 -14.00 -18.72
CA ALA A 189 7.84 -14.89 -18.97
C ALA A 189 8.13 -16.38 -18.70
N PRO A 190 9.30 -16.96 -19.09
CA PRO A 190 9.61 -18.34 -18.79
C PRO A 190 9.65 -18.66 -17.29
N GLN A 191 10.13 -17.71 -16.47
CA GLN A 191 10.14 -17.80 -15.03
C GLN A 191 8.71 -17.94 -14.47
N ARG A 192 7.80 -17.05 -14.89
CA ARG A 192 6.39 -17.11 -14.47
C ARG A 192 5.71 -18.39 -14.92
N ALA A 193 6.08 -18.93 -16.09
CA ALA A 193 5.57 -20.21 -16.59
C ALA A 193 6.02 -21.40 -15.72
N VAL A 194 7.26 -21.40 -15.23
CA VAL A 194 7.74 -22.43 -14.29
C VAL A 194 6.92 -22.39 -13.00
N ILE A 195 6.74 -21.21 -12.43
CA ILE A 195 5.99 -21.03 -11.18
C ILE A 195 4.51 -21.41 -11.37
N ALA A 196 3.90 -21.06 -12.52
CA ALA A 196 2.53 -21.45 -12.84
C ALA A 196 2.35 -22.98 -12.86
N ARG A 197 3.30 -23.72 -13.46
CA ARG A 197 3.28 -25.20 -13.44
C ARG A 197 3.43 -25.76 -12.02
N GLN A 198 4.27 -25.15 -11.17
CA GLN A 198 4.39 -25.54 -9.77
C GLN A 198 3.08 -25.30 -9.00
N MET A 199 2.37 -24.18 -9.23
CA MET A 199 1.04 -23.93 -8.64
C MET A 199 0.03 -24.98 -9.08
N VAL A 200 -0.03 -25.32 -10.37
CA VAL A 200 -0.93 -26.36 -10.89
C VAL A 200 -0.64 -27.71 -10.25
N SER A 201 0.64 -28.10 -10.16
CA SER A 201 1.04 -29.34 -9.49
C SER A 201 0.64 -29.37 -8.03
N ALA A 202 0.86 -28.28 -7.31
CA ALA A 202 0.49 -28.16 -5.89
C ALA A 202 -1.04 -28.27 -5.67
N LEU A 203 -1.84 -27.69 -6.56
CA LEU A 203 -3.30 -27.78 -6.51
C LEU A 203 -3.80 -29.20 -6.85
N LYS A 204 -3.21 -29.87 -7.84
CA LYS A 204 -3.54 -31.27 -8.20
C LYS A 204 -3.30 -32.23 -7.02
N GLN A 205 -2.24 -32.02 -6.24
CA GLN A 205 -1.90 -32.87 -5.09
C GLN A 205 -2.87 -32.71 -3.90
N GLN A 206 -3.54 -31.57 -3.77
CA GLN A 206 -4.40 -31.26 -2.63
C GLN A 206 -5.91 -31.29 -2.94
N SER A 207 -6.31 -31.59 -4.17
CA SER A 207 -7.68 -31.39 -4.68
C SER A 207 -8.78 -32.13 -3.90
N ALA A 208 -8.47 -33.23 -3.22
CA ALA A 208 -9.47 -34.07 -2.55
C ALA A 208 -10.06 -33.51 -1.24
N ALA A 209 -9.36 -32.61 -0.54
CA ALA A 209 -9.74 -32.11 0.79
C ALA A 209 -10.15 -30.63 0.83
N GLY A 210 -10.14 -29.95 -0.31
CA GLY A 210 -10.24 -28.50 -0.39
C GLY A 210 -8.88 -27.82 -0.19
N VAL A 211 -8.52 -26.94 -1.12
CA VAL A 211 -7.22 -26.26 -1.15
C VAL A 211 -7.34 -24.82 -0.64
N GLU A 212 -6.52 -24.45 0.33
CA GLU A 212 -6.33 -23.06 0.72
C GLU A 212 -5.42 -22.35 -0.31
N VAL A 213 -6.04 -21.60 -1.23
CA VAL A 213 -5.29 -21.00 -2.36
C VAL A 213 -4.33 -19.90 -1.94
N ARG A 214 -4.61 -19.16 -0.85
CA ARG A 214 -3.76 -18.08 -0.36
C ARG A 214 -2.32 -18.51 -0.12
N ARG A 215 -2.14 -19.68 0.47
CA ARG A 215 -0.81 -20.22 0.78
C ARG A 215 0.00 -20.51 -0.48
N VAL A 216 -0.66 -21.07 -1.50
CA VAL A 216 -0.05 -21.33 -2.82
C VAL A 216 0.35 -20.02 -3.49
N LEU A 217 -0.59 -19.05 -3.55
CA LEU A 217 -0.41 -17.78 -4.25
C LEU A 217 0.67 -16.91 -3.61
N ARG A 218 0.71 -16.82 -2.28
CA ARG A 218 1.75 -16.03 -1.56
C ARG A 218 3.15 -16.63 -1.79
N ARG A 219 3.29 -17.95 -1.74
CA ARG A 219 4.56 -18.60 -2.05
C ARG A 219 4.98 -18.38 -3.50
N ALA A 220 4.07 -18.58 -4.44
CA ALA A 220 4.33 -18.33 -5.85
C ALA A 220 4.79 -16.89 -6.11
N SER A 221 4.10 -15.90 -5.52
CA SER A 221 4.45 -14.49 -5.65
C SER A 221 5.83 -14.19 -5.04
N LEU A 222 6.13 -14.73 -3.85
CA LEU A 222 7.43 -14.58 -3.20
C LEU A 222 8.54 -15.18 -4.08
N HIS A 223 8.35 -16.40 -4.59
CA HIS A 223 9.33 -17.06 -5.47
C HIS A 223 9.56 -16.27 -6.77
N ASN A 224 8.49 -15.69 -7.34
CA ASN A 224 8.61 -14.86 -8.53
C ASN A 224 9.49 -13.62 -8.27
N VAL A 225 9.30 -12.96 -7.14
CA VAL A 225 10.12 -11.80 -6.75
C VAL A 225 11.55 -12.21 -6.46
N MET A 226 11.76 -13.29 -5.71
CA MET A 226 13.11 -13.77 -5.38
C MET A 226 13.90 -14.16 -6.63
N TRP A 227 13.23 -14.75 -7.61
CA TRP A 227 13.88 -15.07 -8.88
C TRP A 227 14.23 -13.80 -9.68
N SER A 228 13.28 -12.85 -9.81
CA SER A 228 13.53 -11.60 -10.58
C SER A 228 14.56 -10.69 -9.92
N VAL A 229 14.63 -10.67 -8.60
CA VAL A 229 15.45 -9.72 -7.84
C VAL A 229 16.82 -10.30 -7.49
N PHE A 230 16.90 -11.58 -7.14
CA PHE A 230 18.08 -12.25 -6.62
C PHE A 230 18.51 -13.48 -7.44
N GLY A 231 17.92 -13.76 -8.59
CA GLY A 231 18.19 -14.99 -9.34
C GLY A 231 17.84 -16.29 -8.61
N ARG A 232 17.27 -16.20 -7.40
CA ARG A 232 16.99 -17.35 -6.53
C ARG A 232 15.76 -18.11 -6.97
N ARG A 233 15.91 -19.39 -7.26
CA ARG A 233 14.83 -20.31 -7.64
C ARG A 233 14.47 -21.17 -6.44
N TYR A 234 13.19 -21.22 -6.11
CA TYR A 234 12.65 -22.06 -5.05
C TYR A 234 11.61 -23.02 -5.62
N GLU A 235 11.54 -24.21 -5.03
CA GLU A 235 10.42 -25.13 -5.26
C GLU A 235 9.22 -24.71 -4.42
N LEU A 236 8.01 -24.83 -5.00
CA LEU A 236 6.78 -24.46 -4.32
C LEU A 236 6.34 -25.62 -3.37
N GLU A 237 7.08 -25.73 -2.27
CA GLU A 237 6.82 -26.75 -1.26
C GLU A 237 5.73 -26.30 -0.29
N LEU A 238 4.67 -27.08 -0.15
CA LEU A 238 3.56 -26.78 0.74
C LEU A 238 3.65 -27.51 2.09
N ASP A 239 4.46 -28.55 2.18
CA ASP A 239 4.72 -29.24 3.43
C ASP A 239 5.65 -28.41 4.31
N PRO A 240 5.22 -27.97 5.51
CA PRO A 240 6.07 -27.20 6.41
C PRO A 240 7.35 -27.94 6.84
N GLY A 241 7.31 -29.28 6.85
CA GLY A 241 8.44 -30.13 7.22
C GLY A 241 9.55 -30.17 6.16
N LYS A 242 9.21 -29.85 4.92
CA LYS A 242 10.16 -29.84 3.78
C LYS A 242 10.61 -28.43 3.37
N GLU A 243 10.04 -27.40 4.00
CA GLU A 243 10.41 -26.01 3.71
C GLU A 243 11.86 -25.75 4.15
N SER A 244 12.66 -25.14 3.26
CA SER A 244 14.06 -24.79 3.58
C SER A 244 14.11 -23.71 4.69
N ASP A 245 15.19 -23.73 5.47
CA ASP A 245 15.41 -22.73 6.52
C ASP A 245 15.46 -21.29 5.95
N GLU A 246 16.05 -21.13 4.77
CA GLU A 246 16.09 -19.85 4.05
C GLU A 246 14.69 -19.34 3.69
N THR A 247 13.84 -20.19 3.15
CA THR A 247 12.45 -19.80 2.80
C THR A 247 11.64 -19.46 4.05
N ARG A 248 11.86 -20.22 5.14
CA ARG A 248 11.21 -19.98 6.44
C ARG A 248 11.66 -18.64 7.04
N GLU A 249 12.97 -18.36 7.01
CA GLU A 249 13.52 -17.08 7.47
C GLU A 249 12.96 -15.92 6.64
N LEU A 250 13.01 -16.01 5.31
CA LEU A 250 12.51 -14.99 4.40
C LEU A 250 11.03 -14.67 4.66
N ARG A 251 10.19 -15.70 4.80
CA ARG A 251 8.77 -15.52 5.13
C ARG A 251 8.58 -14.78 6.45
N ALA A 252 9.30 -15.19 7.50
CA ALA A 252 9.21 -14.53 8.80
C ALA A 252 9.65 -13.06 8.75
N LEU A 253 10.66 -12.72 7.93
CA LEU A 253 11.09 -11.34 7.72
C LEU A 253 10.01 -10.51 7.00
N VAL A 254 9.38 -11.09 5.98
CA VAL A 254 8.33 -10.43 5.21
C VAL A 254 7.09 -10.21 6.07
N ASP A 255 6.60 -11.23 6.78
CA ASP A 255 5.41 -11.16 7.62
C ASP A 255 5.56 -10.09 8.72
N GLU A 256 6.70 -10.06 9.42
CA GLU A 256 7.00 -9.04 10.45
C GLU A 256 7.03 -7.62 9.86
N GLY A 257 7.64 -7.45 8.68
CA GLY A 257 7.66 -6.17 7.98
C GLY A 257 6.25 -5.71 7.55
N TYR A 258 5.39 -6.63 7.11
CA TYR A 258 3.99 -6.34 6.75
C TYR A 258 3.20 -5.84 7.96
N ASP A 259 3.33 -6.51 9.09
CA ASP A 259 2.69 -6.07 10.32
C ASP A 259 3.12 -4.66 10.73
N LEU A 260 4.43 -4.40 10.74
CA LEU A 260 4.98 -3.09 11.11
C LEU A 260 4.51 -1.96 10.19
N LEU A 261 4.46 -2.20 8.88
CA LEU A 261 4.03 -1.19 7.93
C LEU A 261 2.51 -1.05 7.82
N GLY A 262 1.77 -2.12 8.07
CA GLY A 262 0.31 -2.13 8.03
C GLY A 262 -0.34 -1.39 9.20
N GLN A 263 0.34 -1.29 10.35
CA GLN A 263 -0.20 -0.65 11.55
C GLN A 263 -0.19 0.87 11.47
N LEU A 264 -1.24 1.50 12.03
CA LEU A 264 -1.25 2.92 12.33
C LEU A 264 -0.34 3.16 13.55
N ASN A 265 0.81 3.77 13.34
CA ASN A 265 1.72 4.11 14.43
C ASN A 265 1.29 5.43 15.09
N TRP A 266 0.96 5.39 16.36
CA TRP A 266 0.49 6.56 17.11
C TRP A 266 1.58 7.62 17.25
N SER A 267 2.83 7.23 17.35
CA SER A 267 3.97 8.14 17.45
C SER A 267 4.10 9.08 16.24
N ASP A 268 3.68 8.64 15.05
CA ASP A 268 3.69 9.46 13.84
C ASP A 268 2.71 10.64 13.92
N HIS A 269 1.68 10.52 14.74
CA HIS A 269 0.56 11.46 14.83
C HIS A 269 0.46 12.17 16.18
N LEU A 270 1.06 11.59 17.23
CA LEU A 270 1.11 12.11 18.59
C LEU A 270 2.58 12.13 19.05
N PRO A 271 3.40 13.12 18.60
CA PRO A 271 4.85 13.12 18.82
C PRO A 271 5.27 13.05 20.29
N TRP A 272 4.41 13.54 21.21
CA TRP A 272 4.65 13.46 22.65
C TRP A 272 4.58 12.03 23.22
N LEU A 273 3.95 11.07 22.49
CA LEU A 273 3.98 9.64 22.81
C LEU A 273 5.22 8.93 22.26
N ALA A 274 5.91 9.55 21.30
CA ALA A 274 7.00 8.90 20.58
C ALA A 274 8.10 8.35 21.50
N ARG A 275 8.41 9.04 22.62
CA ARG A 275 9.43 8.59 23.58
C ARG A 275 9.11 7.26 24.26
N PHE A 276 7.85 6.86 24.32
CA PHE A 276 7.40 5.66 25.04
C PHE A 276 7.37 4.39 24.18
N ASP A 277 7.40 4.52 22.84
CA ASP A 277 7.28 3.42 21.88
C ASP A 277 6.17 2.41 22.23
N LEU A 278 4.95 2.93 22.55
CA LEU A 278 3.84 2.16 23.09
C LEU A 278 3.42 0.96 22.25
N GLN A 279 3.66 1.02 20.95
CA GLN A 279 3.38 -0.07 20.00
C GLN A 279 4.63 -0.90 19.68
N SER A 280 5.74 -0.64 20.37
CA SER A 280 7.03 -1.32 20.20
C SER A 280 7.56 -1.26 18.75
N THR A 281 7.17 -0.25 17.98
CA THR A 281 7.53 -0.12 16.56
C THR A 281 9.05 -0.02 16.39
N ARG A 282 9.73 0.84 17.19
CA ARG A 282 11.20 0.96 17.13
C ARG A 282 11.90 -0.30 17.58
N ALA A 283 11.44 -0.87 18.70
CA ALA A 283 12.02 -2.10 19.24
C ALA A 283 11.86 -3.27 18.27
N ARG A 284 10.74 -3.36 17.54
CA ARG A 284 10.53 -4.37 16.50
C ARG A 284 11.42 -4.11 15.28
N CYS A 285 11.48 -2.88 14.76
CA CYS A 285 12.37 -2.52 13.66
C CYS A 285 13.85 -2.79 14.00
N SER A 286 14.30 -2.43 15.20
CA SER A 286 15.71 -2.67 15.62
C SER A 286 16.09 -4.14 15.72
N ARG A 287 15.13 -5.04 15.92
CA ARG A 287 15.35 -6.50 15.87
C ARG A 287 15.29 -7.06 14.44
N LEU A 288 14.39 -6.51 13.61
CA LEU A 288 14.16 -7.01 12.25
C LEU A 288 15.28 -6.60 11.29
N VAL A 289 15.68 -5.33 11.29
CA VAL A 289 16.65 -4.78 10.33
C VAL A 289 18.00 -5.49 10.32
N PRO A 290 18.64 -5.85 11.46
CA PRO A 290 19.88 -6.64 11.43
C PRO A 290 19.73 -8.01 10.75
N ARG A 291 18.55 -8.62 10.85
CA ARG A 291 18.27 -9.91 10.17
C ARG A 291 18.11 -9.69 8.67
N VAL A 292 17.35 -8.65 8.26
CA VAL A 292 17.24 -8.24 6.85
C VAL A 292 18.62 -7.95 6.26
N ASN A 293 19.44 -7.15 6.95
CA ASN A 293 20.79 -6.82 6.49
C ASN A 293 21.66 -8.08 6.29
N ARG A 294 21.64 -9.01 7.24
CA ARG A 294 22.38 -10.27 7.10
C ARG A 294 21.89 -11.10 5.92
N PHE A 295 20.57 -11.22 5.77
CA PHE A 295 19.97 -11.98 4.68
C PHE A 295 20.32 -11.40 3.31
N VAL A 296 20.12 -10.10 3.12
CA VAL A 296 20.34 -9.44 1.82
C VAL A 296 21.83 -9.31 1.51
N ASN A 297 22.69 -8.93 2.50
CA ASN A 297 24.13 -8.83 2.27
C ASN A 297 24.76 -10.18 1.91
N ARG A 298 24.31 -11.28 2.53
CA ARG A 298 24.78 -12.63 2.12
C ARG A 298 24.55 -12.85 0.62
N ILE A 299 23.38 -12.51 0.10
CA ILE A 299 23.07 -12.68 -1.32
C ILE A 299 23.91 -11.72 -2.18
N ILE A 300 24.09 -10.47 -1.76
CA ILE A 300 24.94 -9.49 -2.46
C ILE A 300 26.40 -10.00 -2.54
N ASP A 301 26.93 -10.55 -1.46
CA ASP A 301 28.31 -11.06 -1.41
C ASP A 301 28.48 -12.32 -2.27
N GLU A 302 27.45 -13.17 -2.36
CA GLU A 302 27.43 -14.30 -3.28
C GLU A 302 27.49 -13.84 -4.74
N HIS A 303 26.70 -12.82 -5.13
CA HIS A 303 26.77 -12.24 -6.48
C HIS A 303 28.11 -11.60 -6.78
N ARG A 304 28.76 -10.94 -5.81
CA ARG A 304 30.10 -10.37 -5.98
C ARG A 304 31.19 -11.43 -6.17
N SER A 305 30.97 -12.59 -5.59
CA SER A 305 31.93 -13.72 -5.65
C SER A 305 31.67 -14.60 -6.87
N ALA A 306 30.54 -14.48 -7.52
CA ALA A 306 30.21 -15.24 -8.73
C ALA A 306 30.92 -14.66 -9.96
N PRO A 307 31.24 -15.50 -10.99
CA PRO A 307 31.70 -14.99 -12.27
C PRO A 307 30.69 -13.98 -12.88
N PRO A 308 31.17 -12.96 -13.62
CA PRO A 308 30.28 -12.01 -14.29
C PRO A 308 29.20 -12.71 -15.11
N ALA A 309 27.97 -12.19 -15.08
CA ALA A 309 26.83 -12.77 -15.82
C ALA A 309 27.09 -12.89 -17.34
N ALA A 310 28.01 -12.10 -17.88
CA ALA A 310 28.44 -12.20 -19.28
C ALA A 310 29.19 -13.53 -19.61
N GLU A 311 29.69 -14.23 -18.60
CA GLU A 311 30.38 -15.53 -18.74
C GLU A 311 29.48 -16.71 -18.35
N SER A 312 28.25 -16.44 -17.91
CA SER A 312 27.24 -17.44 -17.54
C SER A 312 26.07 -17.42 -18.52
N ASP A 313 25.49 -18.59 -18.84
CA ASP A 313 24.25 -18.70 -19.62
C ASP A 313 23.00 -18.15 -18.88
N ALA A 314 23.16 -17.64 -17.66
CA ALA A 314 22.08 -17.10 -16.85
C ALA A 314 21.83 -15.63 -17.17
N ALA A 315 20.56 -15.26 -17.38
CA ALA A 315 20.18 -13.86 -17.54
C ALA A 315 20.46 -13.11 -16.21
N ALA A 316 21.05 -11.91 -16.32
CA ALA A 316 21.33 -11.04 -15.18
C ALA A 316 20.03 -10.71 -14.42
N ASP A 317 20.06 -10.89 -13.12
CA ASP A 317 18.97 -10.49 -12.22
C ASP A 317 19.13 -9.02 -11.77
N PHE A 318 18.20 -8.55 -10.93
CA PHE A 318 18.23 -7.14 -10.52
C PHE A 318 19.39 -6.82 -9.57
N THR A 319 19.90 -7.78 -8.80
CA THR A 319 21.08 -7.60 -7.95
C THR A 319 22.34 -7.41 -8.80
N ASP A 320 22.52 -8.21 -9.86
CA ASP A 320 23.60 -8.04 -10.83
C ASP A 320 23.57 -6.66 -11.48
N VAL A 321 22.38 -6.20 -11.86
CA VAL A 321 22.18 -4.84 -12.41
C VAL A 321 22.64 -3.78 -11.40
N LEU A 322 22.21 -3.85 -10.15
CA LEU A 322 22.57 -2.87 -9.13
C LEU A 322 24.10 -2.86 -8.87
N LEU A 323 24.74 -4.01 -8.90
CA LEU A 323 26.19 -4.16 -8.74
C LEU A 323 26.96 -3.59 -9.95
N SER A 324 26.39 -3.63 -11.14
CA SER A 324 27.01 -3.11 -12.36
C SER A 324 26.93 -1.58 -12.51
N LEU A 325 26.10 -0.89 -11.71
CA LEU A 325 25.92 0.55 -11.79
C LEU A 325 27.21 1.32 -11.47
N GLN A 326 27.49 2.35 -12.26
CA GLN A 326 28.69 3.18 -12.13
C GLN A 326 28.35 4.67 -12.07
N GLY A 327 29.34 5.49 -11.70
CA GLY A 327 29.20 6.94 -11.67
C GLY A 327 28.14 7.41 -10.67
N SER A 328 27.29 8.31 -11.12
CA SER A 328 26.22 8.90 -10.28
C SER A 328 25.09 7.95 -9.91
N ASP A 329 24.98 6.83 -10.61
CA ASP A 329 23.91 5.84 -10.38
C ASP A 329 24.36 4.72 -9.45
N LYS A 330 25.67 4.63 -9.12
CA LYS A 330 26.21 3.65 -8.17
C LYS A 330 25.58 3.85 -6.80
N LEU A 331 25.03 2.77 -6.26
CA LEU A 331 24.42 2.75 -4.92
C LEU A 331 25.45 2.34 -3.85
N ALA A 332 25.33 2.91 -2.66
CA ALA A 332 26.00 2.37 -1.48
C ALA A 332 25.36 1.04 -1.07
N ASP A 333 26.12 0.17 -0.40
CA ASP A 333 25.60 -1.15 0.03
C ASP A 333 24.33 -1.03 0.86
N SER A 334 24.27 -0.07 1.78
CA SER A 334 23.07 0.19 2.57
C SER A 334 21.85 0.61 1.72
N ASP A 335 22.08 1.27 0.59
CA ASP A 335 21.02 1.66 -0.35
C ASP A 335 20.57 0.46 -1.17
N MET A 336 21.50 -0.39 -1.61
CA MET A 336 21.18 -1.64 -2.29
C MET A 336 20.34 -2.54 -1.40
N VAL A 337 20.72 -2.73 -0.13
CA VAL A 337 19.92 -3.52 0.83
C VAL A 337 18.51 -2.96 0.95
N ALA A 338 18.34 -1.65 1.09
CA ALA A 338 17.02 -1.02 1.22
C ALA A 338 16.17 -1.23 -0.03
N VAL A 339 16.74 -1.06 -1.22
CA VAL A 339 16.04 -1.21 -2.50
C VAL A 339 15.65 -2.67 -2.74
N LEU A 340 16.58 -3.61 -2.57
CA LEU A 340 16.35 -5.03 -2.76
C LEU A 340 15.29 -5.56 -1.77
N TRP A 341 15.40 -5.17 -0.50
CA TRP A 341 14.41 -5.51 0.51
C TRP A 341 13.02 -4.95 0.19
N GLU A 342 12.93 -3.69 -0.28
CA GLU A 342 11.65 -3.12 -0.69
C GLU A 342 11.03 -3.90 -1.87
N MET A 343 11.83 -4.38 -2.85
CA MET A 343 11.31 -5.15 -3.97
C MET A 343 10.68 -6.46 -3.51
N VAL A 344 11.37 -7.21 -2.65
CA VAL A 344 10.82 -8.44 -2.05
C VAL A 344 9.54 -8.14 -1.31
N PHE A 345 9.59 -7.16 -0.43
CA PHE A 345 8.50 -6.79 0.44
C PHE A 345 7.24 -6.37 -0.34
N ARG A 346 7.37 -5.54 -1.38
CA ARG A 346 6.21 -4.98 -2.08
C ARG A 346 5.69 -5.84 -3.24
N GLY A 347 6.50 -6.77 -3.73
CA GLY A 347 6.14 -7.62 -4.85
C GLY A 347 5.41 -8.91 -4.47
N THR A 348 5.37 -9.27 -3.19
CA THR A 348 4.91 -10.58 -2.75
C THR A 348 3.39 -10.67 -2.59
N ASP A 349 2.75 -9.70 -1.93
CA ASP A 349 1.39 -9.86 -1.43
C ASP A 349 0.30 -9.43 -2.41
N THR A 350 0.49 -8.31 -3.11
CA THR A 350 -0.58 -7.67 -3.92
C THR A 350 -1.09 -8.54 -5.07
N VAL A 351 -0.20 -9.29 -5.73
CA VAL A 351 -0.56 -10.22 -6.82
C VAL A 351 -1.35 -11.40 -6.25
N ALA A 352 -0.89 -11.98 -5.15
CA ALA A 352 -1.56 -13.08 -4.47
C ALA A 352 -2.98 -12.70 -4.02
N VAL A 353 -3.12 -11.54 -3.38
CA VAL A 353 -4.40 -10.99 -2.92
C VAL A 353 -5.36 -10.76 -4.09
N LEU A 354 -4.89 -10.18 -5.19
CA LEU A 354 -5.74 -9.93 -6.36
C LEU A 354 -6.24 -11.22 -7.00
N ILE A 355 -5.37 -12.23 -7.14
CA ILE A 355 -5.77 -13.53 -7.71
C ILE A 355 -6.73 -14.23 -6.75
N GLU A 356 -6.50 -14.20 -5.44
CA GLU A 356 -7.41 -14.81 -4.45
C GLU A 356 -8.82 -14.21 -4.54
N TRP A 357 -8.94 -12.86 -4.61
CA TRP A 357 -10.23 -12.19 -4.83
C TRP A 357 -10.89 -12.58 -6.15
N ALA A 358 -10.09 -12.70 -7.23
CA ALA A 358 -10.61 -13.13 -8.53
C ALA A 358 -11.18 -14.56 -8.45
N LEU A 359 -10.46 -15.48 -7.83
CA LEU A 359 -10.91 -16.86 -7.65
C LEU A 359 -12.15 -16.92 -6.76
N ALA A 360 -12.22 -16.14 -5.67
CA ALA A 360 -13.39 -16.08 -4.80
C ALA A 360 -14.65 -15.61 -5.56
N ARG A 361 -14.51 -14.58 -6.40
CA ARG A 361 -15.63 -14.11 -7.23
C ARG A 361 -16.05 -15.14 -8.28
N LEU A 362 -15.10 -15.80 -8.92
CA LEU A 362 -15.38 -16.83 -9.95
C LEU A 362 -16.01 -18.09 -9.36
N VAL A 363 -15.67 -18.48 -8.14
CA VAL A 363 -16.33 -19.59 -7.43
C VAL A 363 -17.78 -19.26 -7.11
N LEU A 364 -18.09 -18.01 -6.78
CA LEU A 364 -19.46 -17.55 -6.50
C LEU A 364 -20.29 -17.29 -7.75
N HIS A 365 -19.63 -16.97 -8.89
CA HIS A 365 -20.27 -16.65 -10.16
C HIS A 365 -19.86 -17.67 -11.22
N GLN A 366 -20.48 -18.87 -11.16
CA GLN A 366 -20.16 -20.00 -12.04
C GLN A 366 -20.45 -19.70 -13.52
N ASP A 367 -21.44 -18.84 -13.79
CA ASP A 367 -21.75 -18.33 -15.14
C ASP A 367 -20.59 -17.49 -15.72
N VAL A 368 -19.99 -16.63 -14.90
CA VAL A 368 -18.80 -15.85 -15.29
C VAL A 368 -17.59 -16.77 -15.49
N GLN A 369 -17.42 -17.76 -14.59
CA GLN A 369 -16.34 -18.75 -14.72
C GLN A 369 -16.47 -19.56 -16.00
N ALA A 370 -17.69 -20.03 -16.34
CA ALA A 370 -17.96 -20.75 -17.58
C ALA A 370 -17.59 -19.94 -18.82
N ARG A 371 -17.94 -18.66 -18.87
CA ARG A 371 -17.57 -17.76 -19.98
C ARG A 371 -16.05 -17.57 -20.10
N VAL A 372 -15.31 -17.54 -18.99
CA VAL A 372 -13.84 -17.52 -19.04
C VAL A 372 -13.31 -18.84 -19.58
N HIS A 373 -13.90 -19.97 -19.21
CA HIS A 373 -13.54 -21.28 -19.76
C HIS A 373 -13.80 -21.36 -21.28
N ASP A 374 -14.96 -20.89 -21.75
CA ASP A 374 -15.29 -20.83 -23.18
C ASP A 374 -14.28 -19.96 -23.96
N GLU A 375 -13.86 -18.83 -23.37
CA GLU A 375 -12.82 -17.98 -23.98
C GLU A 375 -11.48 -18.69 -24.04
N LEU A 376 -11.05 -19.34 -22.96
CA LEU A 376 -9.81 -20.12 -22.91
C LEU A 376 -9.81 -21.28 -23.92
N ASP A 377 -10.92 -22.02 -24.00
CA ASP A 377 -11.05 -23.13 -24.92
C ASP A 377 -11.00 -22.68 -26.41
N ARG A 378 -11.57 -21.50 -26.69
CA ARG A 378 -11.52 -20.90 -28.03
C ARG A 378 -10.15 -20.35 -28.41
N VAL A 379 -9.42 -19.72 -27.45
CA VAL A 379 -8.14 -19.02 -27.72
C VAL A 379 -6.96 -19.97 -27.59
N VAL A 380 -6.97 -20.83 -26.59
CA VAL A 380 -5.86 -21.73 -26.25
C VAL A 380 -6.12 -23.13 -26.74
N GLY A 381 -7.35 -23.59 -26.67
CA GLY A 381 -7.72 -25.00 -26.89
C GLY A 381 -7.40 -25.87 -25.69
N LEU A 382 -7.70 -27.16 -25.79
CA LEU A 382 -7.47 -28.11 -24.68
C LEU A 382 -6.13 -28.87 -24.81
N ASP A 383 -5.45 -28.79 -25.96
CA ASP A 383 -4.31 -29.65 -26.28
C ASP A 383 -2.95 -29.07 -25.82
N ARG A 384 -2.89 -27.79 -25.50
CA ARG A 384 -1.66 -27.12 -25.09
C ARG A 384 -1.86 -26.31 -23.80
N ALA A 385 -0.76 -25.98 -23.13
CA ALA A 385 -0.78 -25.06 -21.98
C ALA A 385 -0.95 -23.62 -22.44
N VAL A 386 -1.51 -22.78 -21.55
CA VAL A 386 -1.56 -21.32 -21.72
C VAL A 386 -0.15 -20.75 -21.78
N THR A 387 0.05 -19.76 -22.64
CA THR A 387 1.26 -18.94 -22.72
C THR A 387 0.95 -17.48 -22.49
N GLU A 388 1.94 -16.66 -22.12
CA GLU A 388 1.69 -15.22 -21.93
C GLU A 388 1.24 -14.49 -23.21
N SER A 389 1.62 -15.00 -24.39
CA SER A 389 1.16 -14.45 -25.67
C SER A 389 -0.34 -14.61 -25.89
N ASP A 390 -0.98 -15.62 -25.28
CA ASP A 390 -2.43 -15.79 -25.35
C ASP A 390 -3.19 -14.69 -24.58
N SER A 391 -2.55 -14.11 -23.56
CA SER A 391 -3.18 -13.15 -22.66
C SER A 391 -3.82 -11.96 -23.41
N ALA A 392 -3.19 -11.46 -24.47
CA ALA A 392 -3.72 -10.34 -25.26
C ALA A 392 -5.09 -10.64 -25.91
N SER A 393 -5.39 -11.93 -26.16
CA SER A 393 -6.62 -12.40 -26.77
C SER A 393 -7.71 -12.79 -25.76
N LEU A 394 -7.40 -12.80 -24.45
CA LEU A 394 -8.31 -13.16 -23.37
C LEU A 394 -9.07 -11.93 -22.86
N VAL A 395 -9.92 -11.36 -23.70
CA VAL A 395 -10.62 -10.08 -23.47
C VAL A 395 -11.56 -10.16 -22.26
N TYR A 396 -12.31 -11.26 -22.13
CA TYR A 396 -13.24 -11.44 -21.03
C TYR A 396 -12.53 -11.69 -19.70
N LEU A 397 -11.44 -12.43 -19.69
CA LEU A 397 -10.58 -12.58 -18.51
C LEU A 397 -10.02 -11.23 -18.05
N HIS A 398 -9.59 -10.37 -18.96
CA HIS A 398 -9.15 -9.02 -18.61
C HIS A 398 -10.30 -8.17 -18.04
N ALA A 399 -11.52 -8.33 -18.54
CA ALA A 399 -12.71 -7.67 -17.98
C ALA A 399 -12.98 -8.15 -16.54
N VAL A 400 -12.85 -9.46 -16.26
CA VAL A 400 -12.92 -10.03 -14.92
C VAL A 400 -11.87 -9.41 -13.99
N ILE A 401 -10.62 -9.34 -14.42
CA ILE A 401 -9.53 -8.76 -13.60
C ILE A 401 -9.79 -7.28 -13.29
N LYS A 402 -10.27 -6.50 -14.28
CA LYS A 402 -10.63 -5.08 -14.07
C LYS A 402 -11.76 -4.94 -13.06
N GLU A 403 -12.79 -5.78 -13.13
CA GLU A 403 -13.92 -5.75 -12.19
C GLU A 403 -13.50 -6.17 -10.77
N VAL A 404 -12.60 -7.13 -10.64
CA VAL A 404 -12.02 -7.48 -9.34
C VAL A 404 -11.19 -6.32 -8.77
N LEU A 405 -10.38 -5.66 -9.59
CA LEU A 405 -9.62 -4.46 -9.17
C LEU A 405 -10.53 -3.31 -8.75
N ARG A 406 -11.71 -3.20 -9.35
CA ARG A 406 -12.72 -2.20 -8.98
C ARG A 406 -13.36 -2.50 -7.63
N LEU A 407 -13.82 -3.74 -7.43
CA LEU A 407 -14.52 -4.17 -6.22
C LEU A 407 -13.57 -4.41 -5.04
N HIS A 408 -12.39 -4.98 -5.31
CA HIS A 408 -11.44 -5.41 -4.30
C HIS A 408 -10.03 -4.88 -4.62
N PRO A 409 -9.82 -3.54 -4.68
CA PRO A 409 -8.48 -3.01 -4.92
C PRO A 409 -7.55 -3.44 -3.77
N PRO A 410 -6.40 -4.09 -4.05
CA PRO A 410 -5.45 -4.48 -3.00
C PRO A 410 -4.97 -3.29 -2.16
N GLY A 411 -4.90 -2.10 -2.76
CA GLY A 411 -4.57 -0.85 -2.08
C GLY A 411 -5.74 0.15 -2.11
N PRO A 412 -6.81 -0.01 -1.30
CA PRO A 412 -8.02 0.82 -1.38
C PRO A 412 -7.77 2.30 -1.10
N LEU A 413 -6.72 2.62 -0.35
CA LEU A 413 -6.23 3.99 -0.10
C LEU A 413 -4.96 4.31 -0.90
N LEU A 414 -4.70 3.59 -2.01
CA LEU A 414 -3.48 3.65 -2.82
C LEU A 414 -2.20 3.40 -2.00
N SER A 415 -2.30 2.62 -0.94
CA SER A 415 -1.27 2.15 0.00
C SER A 415 -0.57 3.27 0.78
N TRP A 416 -0.14 4.36 0.13
CA TRP A 416 0.70 5.38 0.74
C TRP A 416 0.19 6.80 0.46
N ALA A 417 -0.01 7.55 1.55
CA ALA A 417 -0.34 8.96 1.48
C ALA A 417 0.75 9.79 0.80
N ARG A 418 0.39 10.98 0.35
CA ARG A 418 1.28 12.04 -0.13
C ARG A 418 1.41 13.10 0.94
N ILE A 419 2.44 13.95 0.85
CA ILE A 419 2.53 15.16 1.68
C ILE A 419 2.69 16.38 0.78
N SER A 420 1.97 17.45 1.10
CA SER A 420 2.11 18.72 0.39
C SER A 420 3.40 19.42 0.81
N THR A 421 4.21 19.80 -0.17
CA THR A 421 5.48 20.53 0.05
C THR A 421 5.30 22.05 0.09
N SER A 422 4.16 22.53 -0.39
CA SER A 422 3.76 23.95 -0.41
C SER A 422 2.26 24.08 -0.21
N ASP A 423 1.80 25.27 0.09
CA ASP A 423 0.37 25.57 0.05
C ASP A 423 -0.14 25.38 -1.38
N VAL A 424 -1.29 24.73 -1.52
CA VAL A 424 -1.86 24.37 -2.82
C VAL A 424 -3.39 24.40 -2.78
N HIS A 425 -4.00 24.78 -3.91
CA HIS A 425 -5.45 24.69 -4.06
C HIS A 425 -5.83 23.32 -4.61
N VAL A 426 -6.83 22.70 -3.98
CA VAL A 426 -7.41 21.41 -4.38
C VAL A 426 -8.92 21.52 -4.28
N ASP A 427 -9.64 21.25 -5.36
CA ASP A 427 -11.12 21.36 -5.44
C ASP A 427 -11.67 22.70 -4.92
N GLY A 428 -10.94 23.79 -5.14
CA GLY A 428 -11.29 25.15 -4.68
C GLY A 428 -10.95 25.46 -3.21
N PHE A 429 -10.38 24.50 -2.48
CA PHE A 429 -9.96 24.68 -1.09
C PHE A 429 -8.43 24.89 -0.97
N THR A 430 -8.02 25.67 0.01
CA THR A 430 -6.59 25.81 0.33
C THR A 430 -6.12 24.65 1.23
N VAL A 431 -5.16 23.87 0.73
CA VAL A 431 -4.49 22.80 1.46
C VAL A 431 -3.08 23.26 1.82
N PRO A 432 -2.77 23.43 3.12
CA PRO A 432 -1.50 23.97 3.56
C PRO A 432 -0.32 23.00 3.36
N ALA A 433 0.89 23.55 3.26
CA ALA A 433 2.12 22.78 3.30
C ALA A 433 2.19 21.87 4.53
N GLY A 434 2.76 20.68 4.37
CA GLY A 434 2.84 19.66 5.43
C GLY A 434 1.51 18.92 5.67
N THR A 435 0.50 19.08 4.80
CA THR A 435 -0.75 18.32 4.90
C THR A 435 -0.59 16.96 4.21
N THR A 436 -0.94 15.89 4.91
CA THR A 436 -1.00 14.55 4.35
C THR A 436 -2.23 14.42 3.46
N ALA A 437 -2.06 13.93 2.24
CA ALA A 437 -3.15 13.71 1.28
C ALA A 437 -3.29 12.22 0.95
N MET A 438 -4.50 11.71 1.04
CA MET A 438 -4.88 10.34 0.71
C MET A 438 -5.88 10.34 -0.45
N VAL A 439 -5.88 9.27 -1.24
CA VAL A 439 -6.94 9.02 -2.23
C VAL A 439 -7.64 7.73 -1.84
N ASN A 440 -8.93 7.81 -1.63
CA ASN A 440 -9.78 6.65 -1.35
C ASN A 440 -10.28 6.06 -2.67
N MET A 441 -9.47 5.18 -3.28
CA MET A 441 -9.83 4.53 -4.54
C MET A 441 -11.06 3.65 -4.38
N TRP A 442 -11.21 2.99 -3.23
CA TRP A 442 -12.41 2.20 -2.93
C TRP A 442 -13.68 3.05 -2.96
N ALA A 443 -13.65 4.24 -2.37
CA ALA A 443 -14.81 5.14 -2.42
C ALA A 443 -15.14 5.57 -3.85
N ILE A 444 -14.12 5.85 -4.68
CA ILE A 444 -14.30 6.21 -6.09
C ILE A 444 -14.91 5.05 -6.88
N THR A 445 -14.41 3.83 -6.67
CA THR A 445 -14.87 2.64 -7.41
C THR A 445 -16.22 2.11 -6.93
N HIS A 446 -16.70 2.58 -5.78
CA HIS A 446 -18.00 2.22 -5.21
C HIS A 446 -18.99 3.39 -5.18
N ASP A 447 -18.68 4.51 -5.84
CA ASP A 447 -19.60 5.62 -5.98
C ASP A 447 -20.60 5.36 -7.12
N ALA A 448 -21.91 5.37 -6.78
CA ALA A 448 -22.98 5.16 -7.75
C ALA A 448 -23.07 6.26 -8.83
N ASP A 449 -22.55 7.45 -8.55
CA ASP A 449 -22.48 8.54 -9.54
C ASP A 449 -21.39 8.27 -10.62
N VAL A 450 -20.43 7.39 -10.30
CA VAL A 450 -19.33 7.01 -11.20
C VAL A 450 -19.55 5.63 -11.82
N TRP A 451 -20.06 4.69 -11.03
CA TRP A 451 -20.26 3.29 -11.41
C TRP A 451 -21.70 2.85 -11.14
N PRO A 452 -22.55 2.65 -12.17
CA PRO A 452 -23.88 2.09 -11.99
C PRO A 452 -23.80 0.73 -11.28
N GLU A 453 -24.69 0.50 -10.29
CA GLU A 453 -24.75 -0.73 -9.49
C GLU A 453 -23.34 -1.13 -8.96
N PRO A 454 -22.72 -0.26 -8.11
CA PRO A 454 -21.30 -0.36 -7.81
C PRO A 454 -20.94 -1.59 -6.97
N MET A 455 -21.90 -2.24 -6.31
CA MET A 455 -21.69 -3.42 -5.48
C MET A 455 -21.78 -4.74 -6.26
N GLU A 456 -22.33 -4.71 -7.48
CA GLU A 456 -22.45 -5.90 -8.31
C GLU A 456 -21.12 -6.27 -8.98
N PHE A 457 -20.85 -7.58 -9.01
CA PHE A 457 -19.74 -8.14 -9.78
C PHE A 457 -20.20 -8.38 -11.22
N ARG A 458 -19.88 -7.45 -12.11
CA ARG A 458 -20.32 -7.44 -13.50
C ARG A 458 -19.15 -7.14 -14.46
N PRO A 459 -18.37 -8.14 -14.88
CA PRO A 459 -17.26 -7.95 -15.82
C PRO A 459 -17.66 -7.31 -17.14
N ASP A 460 -18.91 -7.52 -17.58
CA ASP A 460 -19.45 -6.97 -18.82
C ASP A 460 -19.39 -5.44 -18.92
N ARG A 461 -19.24 -4.71 -17.78
CA ARG A 461 -19.00 -3.25 -17.83
C ARG A 461 -17.74 -2.86 -18.59
N PHE A 462 -16.78 -3.76 -18.70
CA PHE A 462 -15.54 -3.53 -19.42
C PHE A 462 -15.49 -4.11 -20.84
N ILE A 463 -16.54 -4.83 -21.24
CA ILE A 463 -16.68 -5.32 -22.62
C ILE A 463 -17.12 -4.14 -23.51
N GLY A 464 -16.47 -4.01 -24.67
CA GLY A 464 -16.75 -2.88 -25.58
C GLY A 464 -16.10 -1.55 -25.17
N GLN A 465 -15.28 -1.54 -24.10
CA GLN A 465 -14.46 -0.41 -23.70
C GLN A 465 -12.96 -0.77 -23.79
N PRO A 466 -12.43 -0.99 -25.01
CA PRO A 466 -11.06 -1.48 -25.19
C PRO A 466 -10.00 -0.51 -24.66
N ASP A 467 -10.29 0.80 -24.70
CA ASP A 467 -9.36 1.86 -24.27
C ASP A 467 -9.40 2.09 -22.75
N PHE A 468 -10.27 1.41 -22.01
CA PHE A 468 -10.35 1.57 -20.57
C PHE A 468 -9.11 0.98 -19.88
N SER A 469 -8.27 1.85 -19.35
CA SER A 469 -6.97 1.47 -18.80
C SER A 469 -6.92 1.65 -17.29
N VAL A 470 -6.56 0.58 -16.57
CA VAL A 470 -6.26 0.60 -15.13
C VAL A 470 -4.87 1.17 -14.81
N MET A 471 -4.12 1.62 -15.82
CA MET A 471 -2.72 2.06 -15.67
C MET A 471 -2.57 3.49 -15.12
N GLY A 472 -3.66 4.14 -14.71
CA GLY A 472 -3.67 5.42 -14.01
C GLY A 472 -3.86 6.64 -14.92
N SER A 473 -4.29 6.45 -16.17
CA SER A 473 -4.76 7.51 -17.07
C SER A 473 -6.17 7.98 -16.70
N ASP A 474 -7.03 7.03 -16.34
CA ASP A 474 -8.38 7.27 -15.85
C ASP A 474 -8.44 7.06 -14.33
N LEU A 475 -8.87 8.07 -13.60
CA LEU A 475 -8.94 8.06 -12.14
C LEU A 475 -10.25 7.46 -11.61
N THR A 476 -11.17 7.07 -12.47
CA THR A 476 -12.36 6.30 -12.07
C THR A 476 -11.97 4.89 -11.61
N LEU A 477 -10.87 4.34 -12.17
CA LEU A 477 -10.26 3.08 -11.72
C LEU A 477 -8.73 3.12 -11.91
N ALA A 478 -8.02 3.60 -10.91
CA ALA A 478 -6.56 3.69 -10.91
C ALA A 478 -5.93 2.94 -9.72
N PRO A 479 -6.06 1.61 -9.64
CA PRO A 479 -5.59 0.82 -8.50
C PRO A 479 -4.07 0.91 -8.31
N PHE A 480 -3.33 1.21 -9.37
CA PHE A 480 -1.89 1.46 -9.35
C PHE A 480 -1.50 2.91 -9.07
N GLY A 481 -2.50 3.77 -8.77
CA GLY A 481 -2.30 5.21 -8.62
C GLY A 481 -1.94 5.89 -9.94
N SER A 482 -1.62 7.18 -9.86
CA SER A 482 -1.27 8.03 -11.01
C SER A 482 -0.11 8.97 -10.67
N GLY A 483 0.41 9.64 -11.70
CA GLY A 483 1.47 10.64 -11.58
C GLY A 483 2.82 10.05 -11.20
N ARG A 484 3.68 10.91 -10.63
CA ARG A 484 5.10 10.59 -10.37
C ARG A 484 5.32 9.36 -9.49
N ARG A 485 4.43 9.12 -8.52
CA ARG A 485 4.51 8.01 -7.56
C ARG A 485 3.60 6.83 -7.92
N SER A 486 3.14 6.73 -9.18
CA SER A 486 2.39 5.53 -9.62
C SER A 486 3.23 4.26 -9.45
N CYS A 487 2.57 3.12 -9.28
CA CYS A 487 3.25 1.82 -9.10
C CYS A 487 4.24 1.55 -10.25
N PRO A 488 5.51 1.25 -9.97
CA PRO A 488 6.48 0.93 -11.00
C PRO A 488 6.22 -0.44 -11.65
N GLY A 489 5.75 -1.41 -10.86
CA GLY A 489 5.55 -2.80 -11.27
C GLY A 489 4.18 -3.10 -11.88
N LYS A 490 3.38 -2.10 -12.25
CA LYS A 490 2.01 -2.31 -12.72
C LYS A 490 1.90 -3.23 -13.94
N SER A 491 2.82 -3.10 -14.91
CA SER A 491 2.84 -3.96 -16.10
C SER A 491 3.21 -5.40 -15.77
N LEU A 492 4.22 -5.60 -14.91
CA LEU A 492 4.61 -6.92 -14.41
C LEU A 492 3.47 -7.57 -13.61
N ALA A 493 2.80 -6.80 -12.74
CA ALA A 493 1.67 -7.31 -11.96
C ALA A 493 0.52 -7.76 -12.84
N MET A 494 0.12 -6.96 -13.83
CA MET A 494 -0.98 -7.32 -14.75
C MET A 494 -0.64 -8.53 -15.61
N ALA A 495 0.59 -8.62 -16.14
CA ALA A 495 1.04 -9.80 -16.89
C ALA A 495 1.02 -11.07 -16.02
N THR A 496 1.52 -10.97 -14.78
CA THR A 496 1.55 -12.10 -13.85
C THR A 496 0.14 -12.55 -13.47
N VAL A 497 -0.75 -11.61 -13.10
CA VAL A 497 -2.13 -11.91 -12.70
C VAL A 497 -2.89 -12.54 -13.85
N ALA A 498 -2.85 -11.95 -15.04
CA ALA A 498 -3.56 -12.46 -16.21
C ALA A 498 -3.08 -13.87 -16.58
N PHE A 499 -1.78 -14.07 -16.63
CA PHE A 499 -1.21 -15.36 -17.01
C PHE A 499 -1.47 -16.47 -15.97
N TRP A 500 -1.27 -16.18 -14.68
CA TRP A 500 -1.48 -17.18 -13.63
C TRP A 500 -2.96 -17.50 -13.46
N LEU A 501 -3.84 -16.51 -13.51
CA LEU A 501 -5.28 -16.73 -13.45
C LEU A 501 -5.77 -17.53 -14.66
N ALA A 502 -5.32 -17.19 -15.89
CA ALA A 502 -5.60 -17.96 -17.08
C ALA A 502 -5.14 -19.43 -16.95
N THR A 503 -3.92 -19.65 -16.47
CA THR A 503 -3.37 -20.99 -16.28
C THR A 503 -4.20 -21.80 -15.28
N LEU A 504 -4.55 -21.21 -14.13
CA LEU A 504 -5.35 -21.91 -13.11
C LEU A 504 -6.74 -22.27 -13.63
N LEU A 505 -7.43 -21.35 -14.32
CA LEU A 505 -8.76 -21.58 -14.88
C LEU A 505 -8.75 -22.51 -16.09
N HIS A 506 -7.66 -22.55 -16.83
CA HIS A 506 -7.52 -23.48 -17.95
C HIS A 506 -7.34 -24.93 -17.47
N GLU A 507 -6.66 -25.15 -16.34
CA GLU A 507 -6.41 -26.46 -15.76
C GLU A 507 -7.54 -26.94 -14.84
N PHE A 508 -8.26 -26.01 -14.20
CA PHE A 508 -9.26 -26.35 -13.19
C PHE A 508 -10.59 -25.64 -13.38
N GLU A 509 -11.66 -26.35 -13.06
CA GLU A 509 -12.92 -25.78 -12.65
C GLU A 509 -12.91 -25.63 -11.14
N LEU A 510 -13.18 -24.42 -10.65
CA LEU A 510 -13.12 -24.08 -9.23
C LEU A 510 -14.53 -24.08 -8.65
N LEU A 511 -14.72 -24.85 -7.61
CA LEU A 511 -16.02 -25.06 -6.98
C LEU A 511 -15.91 -24.73 -5.48
N LEU A 512 -17.06 -24.49 -4.86
CA LEU A 512 -17.15 -24.42 -3.41
C LEU A 512 -16.74 -25.78 -2.80
N PRO A 513 -16.08 -25.77 -1.63
CA PRO A 513 -15.84 -27.01 -0.90
C PRO A 513 -17.16 -27.72 -0.56
N PRO A 514 -17.17 -29.05 -0.47
CA PRO A 514 -18.38 -29.81 -0.11
C PRO A 514 -18.91 -29.49 1.30
N ASP A 515 -18.04 -28.99 2.18
CA ASP A 515 -18.41 -28.56 3.54
C ASP A 515 -19.04 -27.18 3.50
N PRO A 516 -20.35 -27.03 3.82
CA PRO A 516 -21.02 -25.72 3.82
C PRO A 516 -20.43 -24.71 4.82
N ALA A 517 -19.75 -25.17 5.87
CA ALA A 517 -19.07 -24.31 6.83
C ALA A 517 -17.83 -23.61 6.24
N ARG A 518 -17.35 -24.07 5.09
CA ARG A 518 -16.23 -23.50 4.32
C ARG A 518 -16.69 -22.67 3.13
N GLY A 519 -17.84 -22.03 3.22
CA GLY A 519 -18.32 -21.09 2.21
C GLY A 519 -17.34 -19.93 2.00
N VAL A 520 -17.50 -19.21 0.88
CA VAL A 520 -16.68 -18.03 0.61
C VAL A 520 -17.12 -16.87 1.49
N ASP A 521 -16.25 -16.45 2.40
CA ASP A 521 -16.42 -15.25 3.21
C ASP A 521 -15.77 -14.04 2.48
N LEU A 522 -16.60 -13.13 1.97
CA LEU A 522 -16.15 -11.90 1.31
C LEU A 522 -15.85 -10.77 2.30
N SER A 523 -15.82 -11.02 3.59
CA SER A 523 -15.36 -10.03 4.56
C SER A 523 -13.89 -9.69 4.35
N GLU A 524 -13.54 -8.45 4.66
CA GLU A 524 -12.21 -7.88 4.38
C GLU A 524 -11.45 -7.60 5.67
N VAL A 525 -10.14 -7.69 5.58
CA VAL A 525 -9.22 -7.12 6.56
C VAL A 525 -8.24 -6.21 5.84
N LEU A 526 -8.12 -4.97 6.31
CA LEU A 526 -7.14 -4.01 5.81
C LEU A 526 -5.89 -4.07 6.67
N ARG A 527 -4.85 -4.64 6.10
CA ARG A 527 -3.48 -4.57 6.60
C ARG A 527 -2.68 -3.63 5.70
N LEU A 528 -1.53 -4.04 5.23
CA LEU A 528 -0.84 -3.33 4.16
C LEU A 528 -1.62 -3.43 2.83
N SER A 529 -2.17 -4.61 2.54
CA SER A 529 -3.14 -4.87 1.47
C SER A 529 -4.52 -5.19 2.07
N CYS A 530 -5.58 -4.96 1.28
CA CYS A 530 -6.95 -5.33 1.64
C CYS A 530 -7.22 -6.76 1.16
N GLU A 531 -7.15 -7.71 2.08
CA GLU A 531 -7.30 -9.13 1.81
C GLU A 531 -8.61 -9.70 2.37
N MET A 532 -9.02 -10.88 1.93
CA MET A 532 -10.13 -11.60 2.55
C MET A 532 -9.80 -11.89 4.02
N ALA A 533 -10.76 -11.74 4.91
CA ALA A 533 -10.57 -12.02 6.34
C ALA A 533 -10.23 -13.49 6.59
N ALA A 534 -10.94 -14.40 5.92
CA ALA A 534 -10.64 -15.83 5.90
C ALA A 534 -9.96 -16.22 4.57
N PRO A 535 -8.92 -17.07 4.58
CA PRO A 535 -8.33 -17.59 3.36
C PRO A 535 -9.35 -18.34 2.52
N LEU A 536 -9.32 -18.15 1.19
CA LEU A 536 -10.19 -18.86 0.28
C LEU A 536 -9.83 -20.35 0.22
N ALA A 537 -10.81 -21.20 0.50
CA ALA A 537 -10.74 -22.62 0.24
C ALA A 537 -11.59 -22.98 -0.98
N VAL A 538 -11.07 -23.82 -1.89
CA VAL A 538 -11.76 -24.25 -3.10
C VAL A 538 -11.57 -25.75 -3.34
N THR A 539 -12.52 -26.35 -4.04
CA THR A 539 -12.33 -27.65 -4.70
C THR A 539 -11.90 -27.40 -6.13
N ALA A 540 -10.68 -27.82 -6.47
CA ALA A 540 -10.12 -27.67 -7.80
C ALA A 540 -10.37 -28.97 -8.61
N ARG A 541 -11.36 -28.97 -9.49
CA ARG A 541 -11.68 -30.10 -10.36
C ARG A 541 -10.87 -29.96 -11.66
N PRO A 542 -10.00 -30.94 -12.00
CA PRO A 542 -9.27 -30.88 -13.27
C PRO A 542 -10.24 -30.82 -14.46
N ARG A 543 -10.00 -29.89 -15.42
CA ARG A 543 -10.75 -29.79 -16.67
C ARG A 543 -10.19 -30.72 -17.74
N ARG A 544 -8.92 -31.10 -17.60
CA ARG A 544 -8.23 -32.02 -18.51
C ARG A 544 -8.04 -33.36 -17.83
N VAL A 545 -8.45 -34.41 -18.50
CA VAL A 545 -8.06 -35.78 -18.13
C VAL A 545 -6.66 -35.97 -18.70
N ALA A 546 -5.66 -36.23 -17.84
CA ALA A 546 -4.28 -36.49 -18.25
C ALA A 546 -4.21 -37.81 -19.05
#